data_3301ce130b3ea0894989b645e8dd2f88
#
_entry.id   3301ce130b3ea0894989b645e8dd2f88
#
_cell.length_a   1.000
_cell.length_b   1.000
_cell.length_c   1.000
_cell.angle_alpha   90.00
_cell.angle_beta   90.00
_cell.angle_gamma   90.00
#
_symmetry.space_group_name_H-M   'P 1'
#
loop_
_entity.id
_entity.type
_entity.pdbx_description
1 polymer ?
#
loop_
_entity_poly.entity_id
_entity_poly.type
_entity_poly.pdbx_seq_one_letter_code
_entity_poly.pdbx_strand_id
1 'polypeptide(L)'
;MKILIVEDDELIANLIDQNLKLEGFQTVICYDGICAMNTCRKEEFDLIVLDVMLPGMDGFHVCRDLQYLGIPIIMLTAKNDITDKLTGLEAGADDYIVKPFDSRELVARIRSVFRRLDKANLKKQNLLNTNMNNSIIVINQETRMVLVHSTELELTPTEFDLMLLFSKNPNRVFTRAQLMDSVWGYDFLGDSRTVDIHIQRIRKKLGDFSSCIETVFGVGYRYKELKP
;
A
#
# COMPACT_ATOMS: atom_id res chain seq x y z
N MET A 1 -15.53 4.25 -8.26
CA MET A 1 -14.37 4.48 -7.38
C MET A 1 -13.87 5.89 -7.57
N LYS A 2 -13.49 6.55 -6.47
CA LYS A 2 -13.15 7.98 -6.41
C LYS A 2 -11.67 8.15 -6.05
N ILE A 3 -10.92 8.89 -6.86
CA ILE A 3 -9.47 9.07 -6.73
C ILE A 3 -9.17 10.54 -6.48
N LEU A 4 -8.35 10.81 -5.45
CA LEU A 4 -7.77 12.12 -5.23
C LEU A 4 -6.45 12.22 -6.00
N ILE A 5 -6.29 13.26 -6.80
CA ILE A 5 -5.05 13.61 -7.51
C ILE A 5 -4.46 14.83 -6.81
N VAL A 6 -3.22 14.72 -6.33
CA VAL A 6 -2.50 15.82 -5.67
C VAL A 6 -1.23 16.06 -6.47
N GLU A 7 -1.25 17.10 -7.29
CA GLU A 7 -0.20 17.43 -8.26
C GLU A 7 -0.22 18.95 -8.51
N ASP A 8 0.89 19.64 -8.36
CA ASP A 8 0.97 21.10 -8.50
C ASP A 8 1.05 21.56 -9.97
N ASP A 9 1.58 20.71 -10.86
CA ASP A 9 1.59 20.99 -12.29
C ASP A 9 0.19 20.72 -12.88
N GLU A 10 -0.51 21.80 -13.26
CA GLU A 10 -1.85 21.73 -13.84
C GLU A 10 -1.94 20.86 -15.11
N LEU A 11 -0.88 20.83 -15.93
CA LEU A 11 -0.86 20.03 -17.17
C LEU A 11 -0.80 18.54 -16.83
N ILE A 12 0.06 18.18 -15.87
CA ILE A 12 0.18 16.78 -15.40
C ILE A 12 -1.10 16.37 -14.68
N ALA A 13 -1.61 17.20 -13.77
CA ALA A 13 -2.86 16.92 -13.05
C ALA A 13 -4.04 16.67 -14.01
N ASN A 14 -4.21 17.55 -15.00
CA ASN A 14 -5.26 17.42 -16.01
C ASN A 14 -5.07 16.19 -16.91
N LEU A 15 -3.81 15.86 -17.27
CA LEU A 15 -3.52 14.64 -18.03
C LEU A 15 -3.91 13.39 -17.25
N ILE A 16 -3.56 13.32 -15.96
CA ILE A 16 -3.95 12.22 -15.07
C ILE A 16 -5.47 12.14 -14.97
N ASP A 17 -6.12 13.26 -14.70
CA ASP A 17 -7.57 13.38 -14.55
C ASP A 17 -8.32 12.84 -15.78
N GLN A 18 -7.95 13.31 -16.98
CA GLN A 18 -8.55 12.87 -18.23
C GLN A 18 -8.41 11.36 -18.45
N ASN A 19 -7.20 10.83 -18.24
CA ASN A 19 -6.95 9.39 -18.41
C ASN A 19 -7.78 8.57 -17.41
N LEU A 20 -7.85 8.98 -16.14
CA LEU A 20 -8.61 8.26 -15.13
C LEU A 20 -10.12 8.34 -15.38
N LYS A 21 -10.64 9.47 -15.86
CA LYS A 21 -12.06 9.61 -16.27
C LYS A 21 -12.41 8.72 -17.47
N LEU A 22 -11.51 8.60 -18.46
CA LEU A 22 -11.70 7.67 -19.58
C LEU A 22 -11.79 6.21 -19.12
N GLU A 23 -11.12 5.86 -18.03
CA GLU A 23 -11.16 4.54 -17.40
C GLU A 23 -12.37 4.35 -16.44
N GLY A 24 -13.25 5.36 -16.34
CA GLY A 24 -14.47 5.30 -15.55
C GLY A 24 -14.31 5.65 -14.06
N PHE A 25 -13.17 6.21 -13.65
CA PHE A 25 -12.96 6.69 -12.29
C PHE A 25 -13.54 8.10 -12.09
N GLN A 26 -14.03 8.37 -10.88
CA GLN A 26 -14.31 9.74 -10.44
C GLN A 26 -13.02 10.33 -9.86
N THR A 27 -12.76 11.59 -10.13
CA THR A 27 -11.53 12.26 -9.73
C THR A 27 -11.79 13.60 -9.08
N VAL A 28 -10.94 13.95 -8.12
CA VAL A 28 -10.85 15.29 -7.54
C VAL A 28 -9.39 15.71 -7.62
N ILE A 29 -9.10 16.96 -8.00
CA ILE A 29 -7.75 17.50 -8.11
C ILE A 29 -7.51 18.47 -6.96
N CYS A 30 -6.34 18.33 -6.31
CA CYS A 30 -5.75 19.30 -5.41
C CYS A 30 -4.36 19.66 -5.91
N TYR A 31 -4.01 20.94 -5.88
CA TYR A 31 -2.73 21.44 -6.38
C TYR A 31 -1.68 21.65 -5.28
N ASP A 32 -2.02 21.33 -4.04
CA ASP A 32 -1.13 21.42 -2.88
C ASP A 32 -1.54 20.45 -1.77
N GLY A 33 -0.62 20.22 -0.83
CA GLY A 33 -0.84 19.30 0.28
C GLY A 33 -1.91 19.75 1.27
N ILE A 34 -2.09 21.06 1.48
CA ILE A 34 -3.10 21.61 2.40
C ILE A 34 -4.49 21.36 1.83
N CYS A 35 -4.67 21.59 0.52
CA CYS A 35 -5.89 21.24 -0.19
C CYS A 35 -6.21 19.75 -0.03
N ALA A 36 -5.24 18.87 -0.24
CA ALA A 36 -5.39 17.43 -0.11
C ALA A 36 -5.86 17.02 1.29
N MET A 37 -5.19 17.52 2.33
CA MET A 37 -5.53 17.27 3.73
C MET A 37 -6.95 17.71 4.09
N ASN A 38 -7.35 18.91 3.63
CA ASN A 38 -8.70 19.44 3.88
C ASN A 38 -9.77 18.68 3.11
N THR A 39 -9.47 18.22 1.89
CA THR A 39 -10.39 17.47 1.05
C THR A 39 -10.63 16.08 1.61
N CYS A 40 -9.58 15.37 2.06
CA CYS A 40 -9.70 14.06 2.71
C CYS A 40 -10.47 14.09 4.03
N ARG A 41 -10.58 15.24 4.70
CA ARG A 41 -11.42 15.39 5.91
C ARG A 41 -12.90 15.53 5.61
N LYS A 42 -13.25 15.93 4.39
CA LYS A 42 -14.65 16.24 3.98
C LYS A 42 -15.25 15.17 3.09
N GLU A 43 -14.42 14.43 2.39
CA GLU A 43 -14.83 13.49 1.36
C GLU A 43 -14.03 12.20 1.47
N GLU A 44 -14.67 11.08 1.16
CA GLU A 44 -14.03 9.76 1.14
C GLU A 44 -13.43 9.46 -0.24
N PHE A 45 -12.27 8.85 -0.25
CA PHE A 45 -11.56 8.43 -1.46
C PHE A 45 -11.16 6.96 -1.37
N ASP A 46 -11.15 6.30 -2.51
CA ASP A 46 -10.72 4.91 -2.64
C ASP A 46 -9.21 4.78 -2.90
N LEU A 47 -8.55 5.85 -3.37
CA LEU A 47 -7.12 5.91 -3.65
C LEU A 47 -6.65 7.37 -3.77
N ILE A 48 -5.39 7.61 -3.42
CA ILE A 48 -4.73 8.90 -3.60
C ILE A 48 -3.53 8.72 -4.55
N VAL A 49 -3.45 9.57 -5.58
CA VAL A 49 -2.25 9.77 -6.40
C VAL A 49 -1.61 11.06 -5.90
N LEU A 50 -0.36 10.99 -5.43
CA LEU A 50 0.30 12.07 -4.69
C LEU A 50 1.67 12.37 -5.26
N ASP A 51 1.90 13.59 -5.72
CA ASP A 51 3.26 14.04 -6.06
C ASP A 51 4.10 14.24 -4.80
N VAL A 52 5.37 13.86 -4.92
CA VAL A 52 6.40 14.12 -3.89
C VAL A 52 6.71 15.61 -3.81
N MET A 53 6.83 16.27 -4.95
CA MET A 53 7.32 17.66 -5.06
C MET A 53 6.15 18.65 -5.06
N LEU A 54 5.54 18.88 -3.91
CA LEU A 54 4.45 19.85 -3.77
C LEU A 54 4.95 21.17 -3.17
N PRO A 55 4.38 22.33 -3.60
CA PRO A 55 4.73 23.61 -3.02
C PRO A 55 4.28 23.71 -1.55
N GLY A 56 5.17 24.23 -0.72
CA GLY A 56 4.88 24.56 0.68
C GLY A 56 4.82 23.37 1.65
N MET A 57 4.44 22.18 1.20
CA MET A 57 4.39 20.97 2.01
C MET A 57 4.88 19.77 1.21
N ASP A 58 5.93 19.14 1.66
CA ASP A 58 6.49 17.93 1.08
C ASP A 58 5.45 16.80 1.01
N GLY A 59 5.30 16.16 -0.15
CA GLY A 59 4.38 15.05 -0.35
C GLY A 59 4.61 13.87 0.61
N PHE A 60 5.83 13.68 1.11
CA PHE A 60 6.10 12.68 2.15
C PHE A 60 5.41 13.01 3.48
N HIS A 61 5.32 14.30 3.85
CA HIS A 61 4.55 14.72 5.02
C HIS A 61 3.05 14.49 4.80
N VAL A 62 2.52 14.88 3.65
CA VAL A 62 1.12 14.62 3.29
C VAL A 62 0.80 13.12 3.35
N CYS A 63 1.66 12.27 2.77
CA CYS A 63 1.52 10.82 2.80
C CYS A 63 1.44 10.29 4.23
N ARG A 64 2.35 10.72 5.10
CA ARG A 64 2.40 10.31 6.51
C ARG A 64 1.17 10.73 7.28
N ASP A 65 0.75 11.98 7.07
CA ASP A 65 -0.42 12.55 7.74
C ASP A 65 -1.75 11.92 7.30
N LEU A 66 -1.82 11.34 6.09
CA LEU A 66 -3.00 10.67 5.57
C LEU A 66 -3.03 9.16 5.85
N GLN A 67 -1.96 8.57 6.38
CA GLN A 67 -1.88 7.12 6.66
C GLN A 67 -3.01 6.59 7.55
N TYR A 68 -3.44 7.39 8.55
CA TYR A 68 -4.49 6.98 9.49
C TYR A 68 -5.84 6.71 8.81
N LEU A 69 -6.04 7.22 7.58
CA LEU A 69 -7.26 7.00 6.81
C LEU A 69 -7.31 5.58 6.19
N GLY A 70 -6.20 4.85 6.15
CA GLY A 70 -6.13 3.53 5.52
C GLY A 70 -6.39 3.55 4.00
N ILE A 71 -6.35 4.72 3.37
CA ILE A 71 -6.52 4.89 1.93
C ILE A 71 -5.20 4.56 1.25
N PRO A 72 -5.17 3.70 0.22
CA PRO A 72 -3.95 3.41 -0.53
C PRO A 72 -3.42 4.66 -1.24
N ILE A 73 -2.10 4.85 -1.17
CA ILE A 73 -1.41 6.00 -1.76
C ILE A 73 -0.39 5.52 -2.78
N ILE A 74 -0.49 6.04 -4.01
CA ILE A 74 0.52 5.89 -5.06
C ILE A 74 1.26 7.22 -5.18
N MET A 75 2.57 7.21 -4.93
CA MET A 75 3.38 8.42 -5.05
C MET A 75 3.94 8.59 -6.46
N LEU A 76 3.95 9.84 -6.95
CA LEU A 76 4.65 10.24 -8.16
C LEU A 76 5.98 10.88 -7.76
N THR A 77 7.10 10.43 -8.33
CA THR A 77 8.44 10.89 -7.94
C THR A 77 9.33 11.17 -9.15
N ALA A 78 10.29 12.07 -9.04
CA ALA A 78 11.27 12.32 -10.09
C ALA A 78 12.29 11.18 -10.22
N LYS A 79 12.83 10.98 -11.42
CA LYS A 79 13.67 9.83 -11.82
C LYS A 79 14.98 9.64 -11.03
N ASN A 80 15.47 10.65 -10.35
CA ASN A 80 16.86 10.67 -9.89
C ASN A 80 17.11 10.31 -8.42
N ASP A 81 16.08 9.97 -7.65
CA ASP A 81 16.27 9.74 -6.21
C ASP A 81 15.76 8.38 -5.77
N ILE A 82 16.69 7.39 -5.75
CA ILE A 82 16.47 6.14 -5.03
C ILE A 82 16.16 6.43 -3.56
N THR A 83 16.72 7.52 -3.02
CA THR A 83 16.48 8.01 -1.66
C THR A 83 15.03 8.45 -1.52
N ASP A 84 14.46 9.17 -2.49
CA ASP A 84 13.06 9.61 -2.46
C ASP A 84 12.08 8.43 -2.53
N LYS A 85 12.40 7.41 -3.32
CA LYS A 85 11.60 6.17 -3.36
C LYS A 85 11.59 5.45 -2.02
N LEU A 86 12.76 5.35 -1.37
CA LEU A 86 12.89 4.74 -0.05
C LEU A 86 12.14 5.56 0.99
N THR A 87 12.32 6.89 0.98
CA THR A 87 11.65 7.84 1.89
C THR A 87 10.13 7.82 1.69
N GLY A 88 9.64 7.76 0.44
CA GLY A 88 8.20 7.69 0.13
C GLY A 88 7.55 6.41 0.63
N LEU A 89 8.18 5.28 0.38
CA LEU A 89 7.73 4.01 0.93
C LEU A 89 7.85 4.00 2.46
N GLU A 90 8.90 4.54 3.05
CA GLU A 90 9.01 4.72 4.51
C GLU A 90 7.96 5.69 5.06
N ALA A 91 7.51 6.68 4.28
CA ALA A 91 6.42 7.59 4.63
C ALA A 91 5.04 6.96 4.60
N GLY A 92 4.87 5.77 4.01
CA GLY A 92 3.59 5.06 4.04
C GLY A 92 2.93 4.77 2.70
N ALA A 93 3.51 5.19 1.59
CA ALA A 93 2.97 4.88 0.28
C ALA A 93 2.86 3.36 0.03
N ASP A 94 1.84 2.95 -0.69
CA ASP A 94 1.63 1.55 -1.10
C ASP A 94 2.37 1.22 -2.39
N ASP A 95 2.59 2.22 -3.24
CA ASP A 95 3.34 2.10 -4.48
C ASP A 95 3.91 3.46 -4.91
N TYR A 96 4.79 3.47 -5.90
CA TYR A 96 5.33 4.69 -6.51
C TYR A 96 5.49 4.56 -8.01
N ILE A 97 5.44 5.70 -8.71
CA ILE A 97 5.66 5.82 -10.14
C ILE A 97 6.69 6.91 -10.39
N VAL A 98 7.62 6.66 -11.28
CA VAL A 98 8.69 7.62 -11.63
C VAL A 98 8.26 8.50 -12.79
N LYS A 99 8.34 9.82 -12.62
CA LYS A 99 8.16 10.79 -13.71
C LYS A 99 9.39 10.82 -14.62
N PRO A 100 9.25 10.90 -15.95
CA PRO A 100 7.99 10.85 -16.70
C PRO A 100 7.45 9.42 -16.78
N PHE A 101 6.14 9.25 -16.69
CA PHE A 101 5.47 7.95 -16.75
C PHE A 101 4.47 7.87 -17.91
N ASP A 102 4.17 6.65 -18.33
CA ASP A 102 3.06 6.37 -19.24
C ASP A 102 1.75 6.31 -18.44
N SER A 103 0.71 7.01 -18.90
CA SER A 103 -0.61 7.00 -18.25
C SER A 103 -1.17 5.58 -18.09
N ARG A 104 -0.82 4.65 -18.99
CA ARG A 104 -1.20 3.23 -18.91
C ARG A 104 -0.56 2.54 -17.71
N GLU A 105 0.67 2.93 -17.35
CA GLU A 105 1.34 2.41 -16.14
C GLU A 105 0.57 2.84 -14.89
N LEU A 106 0.21 4.13 -14.77
CA LEU A 106 -0.57 4.63 -13.65
C LEU A 106 -1.91 3.89 -13.53
N VAL A 107 -2.66 3.76 -14.63
CA VAL A 107 -3.93 3.03 -14.66
C VAL A 107 -3.76 1.57 -14.24
N ALA A 108 -2.73 0.88 -14.73
CA ALA A 108 -2.45 -0.52 -14.37
C ALA A 108 -2.18 -0.68 -12.87
N ARG A 109 -1.41 0.23 -12.26
CA ARG A 109 -1.13 0.24 -10.81
C ARG A 109 -2.38 0.51 -9.99
N ILE A 110 -3.17 1.51 -10.36
CA ILE A 110 -4.46 1.81 -9.72
C ILE A 110 -5.38 0.59 -9.76
N ARG A 111 -5.54 -0.03 -10.92
CA ARG A 111 -6.35 -1.25 -11.08
C ARG A 111 -5.81 -2.41 -10.24
N SER A 112 -4.48 -2.53 -10.11
CA SER A 112 -3.86 -3.55 -9.25
C SER A 112 -4.22 -3.34 -7.79
N VAL A 113 -4.19 -2.09 -7.30
CA VAL A 113 -4.62 -1.74 -5.94
C VAL A 113 -6.09 -2.10 -5.73
N PHE A 114 -6.99 -1.68 -6.62
CA PHE A 114 -8.42 -1.99 -6.49
C PHE A 114 -8.72 -3.48 -6.57
N ARG A 115 -8.08 -4.22 -7.46
CA ARG A 115 -8.22 -5.69 -7.54
C ARG A 115 -7.87 -6.37 -6.22
N ARG A 116 -6.90 -5.84 -5.46
CA ARG A 116 -6.56 -6.35 -4.12
C ARG A 116 -7.70 -6.11 -3.14
N LEU A 117 -8.24 -4.90 -3.13
CA LEU A 117 -9.36 -4.53 -2.26
C LEU A 117 -10.63 -5.33 -2.59
N ASP A 118 -10.95 -5.54 -3.86
CA ASP A 118 -12.12 -6.31 -4.31
C ASP A 118 -11.98 -7.80 -3.98
N LYS A 119 -10.80 -8.40 -4.16
CA LYS A 119 -10.55 -9.80 -3.76
C LYS A 119 -10.75 -10.01 -2.25
N ALA A 120 -10.44 -9.01 -1.44
CA ALA A 120 -10.72 -9.04 -0.01
C ALA A 120 -12.23 -9.00 0.28
N ASN A 121 -12.99 -8.20 -0.49
CA ASN A 121 -14.45 -8.06 -0.33
C ASN A 121 -15.24 -9.28 -0.81
N LEU A 122 -14.86 -9.89 -1.94
CA LEU A 122 -15.55 -11.08 -2.51
C LEU A 122 -15.39 -12.34 -1.64
N LYS A 123 -14.33 -12.44 -0.84
CA LYS A 123 -14.15 -13.55 0.11
C LYS A 123 -14.94 -13.39 1.42
N LYS A 124 -15.53 -12.21 1.66
CA LYS A 124 -16.41 -11.97 2.82
C LYS A 124 -17.62 -12.91 2.91
N GLN A 125 -18.05 -13.51 1.79
CA GLN A 125 -19.27 -14.35 1.77
C GLN A 125 -19.04 -15.82 2.11
N ASN A 126 -17.82 -16.32 2.27
CA ASN A 126 -17.58 -17.78 2.31
C ASN A 126 -16.82 -18.34 3.51
N LEU A 127 -16.47 -17.58 4.54
CA LEU A 127 -15.70 -18.14 5.67
C LEU A 127 -16.12 -17.58 7.04
N LEU A 128 -17.26 -18.06 7.53
CA LEU A 128 -17.56 -18.15 8.98
C LEU A 128 -16.80 -19.38 9.50
N ASN A 129 -15.55 -19.25 9.88
CA ASN A 129 -14.85 -20.13 10.82
C ASN A 129 -13.33 -19.83 10.78
N THR A 130 -12.89 -18.86 11.55
CA THR A 130 -11.49 -18.82 11.95
C THR A 130 -11.43 -19.17 13.42
N ASN A 131 -10.90 -20.36 13.71
CA ASN A 131 -10.57 -20.79 15.06
C ASN A 131 -9.68 -19.73 15.71
N MET A 132 -10.20 -19.06 16.73
CA MET A 132 -9.43 -18.26 17.68
C MET A 132 -8.58 -19.21 18.52
N ASN A 133 -7.59 -19.84 17.91
CA ASN A 133 -6.61 -20.59 18.65
C ASN A 133 -5.55 -19.60 19.12
N ASN A 134 -5.26 -19.55 20.40
CA ASN A 134 -4.13 -19.01 21.19
C ASN A 134 -2.90 -18.43 20.42
N SER A 135 -3.10 -17.82 19.25
CA SER A 135 -2.04 -17.25 18.44
C SER A 135 -1.74 -15.83 18.94
N ILE A 136 -0.48 -15.50 19.11
CA ILE A 136 -0.02 -14.17 19.51
C ILE A 136 -0.45 -13.10 18.48
N ILE A 137 -0.43 -13.49 17.20
CA ILE A 137 -0.86 -12.65 16.07
C ILE A 137 -2.11 -13.25 15.47
N VAL A 138 -3.21 -12.49 15.48
CA VAL A 138 -4.49 -12.87 14.89
C VAL A 138 -4.78 -11.96 13.71
N ILE A 139 -5.05 -12.55 12.56
CA ILE A 139 -5.38 -11.81 11.33
C ILE A 139 -6.82 -12.09 10.95
N ASN A 140 -7.64 -11.05 10.99
CA ASN A 140 -9.02 -11.11 10.54
C ASN A 140 -9.09 -10.59 9.10
N GLN A 141 -9.36 -11.50 8.17
CA GLN A 141 -9.44 -11.15 6.75
C GLN A 141 -10.69 -10.32 6.43
N GLU A 142 -11.80 -10.51 7.16
CA GLU A 142 -13.08 -9.85 6.89
C GLU A 142 -13.03 -8.38 7.28
N THR A 143 -12.50 -8.09 8.48
CA THR A 143 -12.36 -6.72 8.98
C THR A 143 -11.06 -6.06 8.53
N ARG A 144 -10.15 -6.79 7.86
CA ARG A 144 -8.79 -6.37 7.52
C ARG A 144 -7.98 -5.92 8.75
N MET A 145 -8.23 -6.53 9.89
CA MET A 145 -7.55 -6.21 11.15
C MET A 145 -6.47 -7.23 11.47
N VAL A 146 -5.38 -6.76 12.00
CA VAL A 146 -4.33 -7.58 12.61
C VAL A 146 -4.25 -7.23 14.08
N LEU A 147 -4.36 -8.22 14.94
CA LEU A 147 -4.21 -8.06 16.39
C LEU A 147 -2.92 -8.73 16.84
N VAL A 148 -2.18 -8.06 17.69
CA VAL A 148 -1.00 -8.58 18.39
C VAL A 148 -1.29 -8.50 19.89
N HIS A 149 -1.39 -9.63 20.57
CA HIS A 149 -1.84 -9.70 21.96
C HIS A 149 -3.12 -8.87 22.23
N SER A 150 -4.12 -9.00 21.34
CA SER A 150 -5.40 -8.27 21.42
C SER A 150 -5.30 -6.75 21.20
N THR A 151 -4.13 -6.22 20.85
CA THR A 151 -3.95 -4.83 20.44
C THR A 151 -3.96 -4.75 18.93
N GLU A 152 -4.74 -3.83 18.38
CA GLU A 152 -4.81 -3.63 16.93
C GLU A 152 -3.51 -3.05 16.40
N LEU A 153 -3.02 -3.65 15.31
CA LEU A 153 -1.85 -3.20 14.58
C LEU A 153 -2.29 -2.44 13.33
N GLU A 154 -2.05 -1.15 13.29
CA GLU A 154 -2.39 -0.31 12.13
C GLU A 154 -1.47 -0.63 10.95
N LEU A 155 -2.02 -1.29 9.94
CA LEU A 155 -1.31 -1.65 8.70
C LEU A 155 -1.92 -0.92 7.50
N THR A 156 -1.06 -0.52 6.55
CA THR A 156 -1.54 -0.08 5.24
C THR A 156 -2.16 -1.26 4.48
N PRO A 157 -2.99 -1.01 3.45
CA PRO A 157 -3.60 -2.08 2.65
C PRO A 157 -2.57 -3.11 2.14
N THR A 158 -1.43 -2.67 1.65
CA THR A 158 -0.37 -3.54 1.13
C THR A 158 0.33 -4.35 2.24
N GLU A 159 0.58 -3.72 3.38
CA GLU A 159 1.15 -4.41 4.56
C GLU A 159 0.22 -5.49 5.09
N PHE A 160 -1.08 -5.19 5.14
CA PHE A 160 -2.10 -6.18 5.51
C PHE A 160 -2.11 -7.37 4.55
N ASP A 161 -2.07 -7.13 3.23
CA ASP A 161 -2.11 -8.18 2.22
C ASP A 161 -0.86 -9.08 2.29
N LEU A 162 0.32 -8.52 2.58
CA LEU A 162 1.54 -9.28 2.87
C LEU A 162 1.37 -10.17 4.11
N MET A 163 0.88 -9.62 5.22
CA MET A 163 0.65 -10.38 6.45
C MET A 163 -0.37 -11.49 6.25
N LEU A 164 -1.44 -11.22 5.50
CA LEU A 164 -2.46 -12.21 5.16
C LEU A 164 -1.90 -13.35 4.29
N LEU A 165 -1.07 -13.02 3.29
CA LEU A 165 -0.40 -14.01 2.45
C LEU A 165 0.51 -14.92 3.28
N PHE A 166 1.29 -14.33 4.18
CA PHE A 166 2.19 -15.04 5.07
C PHE A 166 1.44 -15.96 6.03
N SER A 167 0.41 -15.47 6.69
CA SER A 167 -0.36 -16.25 7.67
C SER A 167 -1.08 -17.45 7.06
N LYS A 168 -1.49 -17.35 5.79
CA LYS A 168 -2.10 -18.47 5.05
C LYS A 168 -1.08 -19.51 4.59
N ASN A 169 0.21 -19.20 4.66
CA ASN A 169 1.29 -20.07 4.19
C ASN A 169 2.45 -20.09 5.21
N PRO A 170 2.21 -20.50 6.46
CA PRO A 170 3.24 -20.52 7.48
C PRO A 170 4.40 -21.43 7.05
N ASN A 171 5.61 -21.03 7.41
CA ASN A 171 6.87 -21.71 7.10
C ASN A 171 7.25 -21.80 5.61
N ARG A 172 6.39 -21.34 4.70
CA ARG A 172 6.72 -21.27 3.29
C ARG A 172 7.68 -20.11 3.02
N VAL A 173 8.76 -20.38 2.28
CA VAL A 173 9.65 -19.32 1.77
C VAL A 173 9.08 -18.76 0.49
N PHE A 174 8.91 -17.44 0.45
CA PHE A 174 8.53 -16.70 -0.75
C PHE A 174 9.73 -15.92 -1.27
N THR A 175 9.99 -16.01 -2.57
CA THR A 175 10.91 -15.08 -3.22
C THR A 175 10.31 -13.68 -3.29
N ARG A 176 11.16 -12.66 -3.47
CA ARG A 176 10.69 -11.27 -3.68
C ARG A 176 9.75 -11.17 -4.87
N ALA A 177 10.08 -11.85 -5.97
CA ALA A 177 9.23 -11.91 -7.16
C ALA A 177 7.85 -12.53 -6.84
N GLN A 178 7.81 -13.65 -6.12
CA GLN A 178 6.55 -14.28 -5.73
C GLN A 178 5.69 -13.40 -4.82
N LEU A 179 6.30 -12.66 -3.89
CA LEU A 179 5.60 -11.68 -3.05
C LEU A 179 5.05 -10.53 -3.91
N MET A 180 5.88 -10.04 -4.83
CA MET A 180 5.50 -9.00 -5.78
C MET A 180 4.29 -9.43 -6.61
N ASP A 181 4.38 -10.58 -7.28
CA ASP A 181 3.29 -11.13 -8.11
C ASP A 181 2.02 -11.37 -7.31
N SER A 182 2.15 -11.89 -6.08
CA SER A 182 1.01 -12.24 -5.25
C SER A 182 0.28 -11.01 -4.69
N VAL A 183 1.00 -9.96 -4.33
CA VAL A 183 0.46 -8.76 -3.68
C VAL A 183 0.26 -7.63 -4.68
N TRP A 184 1.19 -7.36 -5.59
CA TRP A 184 1.07 -6.28 -6.59
C TRP A 184 0.52 -6.75 -7.93
N GLY A 185 0.68 -8.03 -8.29
CA GLY A 185 0.21 -8.64 -9.54
C GLY A 185 1.29 -8.79 -10.59
N TYR A 186 1.06 -9.67 -11.59
CA TYR A 186 2.04 -10.01 -12.64
C TYR A 186 2.46 -8.82 -13.52
N ASP A 187 1.58 -7.84 -13.69
CA ASP A 187 1.84 -6.68 -14.55
C ASP A 187 2.60 -5.56 -13.81
N PHE A 188 3.08 -5.84 -12.59
CA PHE A 188 3.79 -4.84 -11.80
C PHE A 188 5.22 -4.66 -12.31
N LEU A 189 5.51 -3.49 -12.87
CA LEU A 189 6.83 -3.11 -13.40
C LEU A 189 7.78 -2.50 -12.34
N GLY A 190 7.44 -2.60 -11.05
CA GLY A 190 8.20 -2.04 -9.95
C GLY A 190 9.44 -2.86 -9.56
N ASP A 191 10.33 -2.21 -8.78
CA ASP A 191 11.52 -2.85 -8.23
C ASP A 191 11.16 -3.81 -7.09
N SER A 192 11.79 -4.97 -7.05
CA SER A 192 11.65 -5.96 -5.97
C SER A 192 12.04 -5.43 -4.58
N ARG A 193 12.80 -4.32 -4.51
CA ARG A 193 13.10 -3.59 -3.26
C ARG A 193 11.87 -3.04 -2.56
N THR A 194 10.78 -2.78 -3.30
CA THR A 194 9.49 -2.40 -2.73
C THR A 194 9.03 -3.40 -1.67
N VAL A 195 9.21 -4.70 -1.91
CA VAL A 195 8.90 -5.75 -0.94
C VAL A 195 9.72 -5.58 0.34
N ASP A 196 11.03 -5.35 0.21
CA ASP A 196 11.94 -5.24 1.36
C ASP A 196 11.52 -4.10 2.31
N ILE A 197 11.08 -2.98 1.74
CA ILE A 197 10.64 -1.82 2.51
C ILE A 197 9.34 -2.12 3.26
N HIS A 198 8.34 -2.70 2.60
CA HIS A 198 7.10 -3.09 3.28
C HIS A 198 7.36 -4.12 4.39
N ILE A 199 8.27 -5.08 4.17
CA ILE A 199 8.68 -6.02 5.22
C ILE A 199 9.33 -5.30 6.41
N GLN A 200 10.21 -4.32 6.16
CA GLN A 200 10.82 -3.52 7.24
C GLN A 200 9.77 -2.73 8.02
N ARG A 201 8.80 -2.12 7.34
CA ARG A 201 7.70 -1.38 7.99
C ARG A 201 6.84 -2.30 8.85
N ILE A 202 6.44 -3.46 8.32
CA ILE A 202 5.70 -4.46 9.08
C ILE A 202 6.50 -4.88 10.33
N ARG A 203 7.79 -5.18 10.19
CA ARG A 203 8.65 -5.52 11.32
C ARG A 203 8.72 -4.42 12.37
N LYS A 204 8.87 -3.17 11.93
CA LYS A 204 8.88 -2.01 12.84
C LYS A 204 7.57 -1.89 13.63
N LYS A 205 6.43 -2.10 12.97
CA LYS A 205 5.11 -2.09 13.60
C LYS A 205 4.90 -3.28 14.55
N LEU A 206 5.41 -4.46 14.19
CA LEU A 206 5.35 -5.67 15.03
C LEU A 206 6.23 -5.58 16.29
N GLY A 207 7.24 -4.71 16.31
CA GLY A 207 8.13 -4.55 17.47
C GLY A 207 8.82 -5.84 17.88
N ASP A 208 8.61 -6.28 19.13
CA ASP A 208 9.20 -7.50 19.70
C ASP A 208 8.81 -8.78 18.94
N PHE A 209 7.69 -8.75 18.20
CA PHE A 209 7.20 -9.86 17.41
C PHE A 209 7.72 -9.88 15.96
N SER A 210 8.61 -8.96 15.61
CA SER A 210 9.20 -8.85 14.26
C SER A 210 9.91 -10.11 13.79
N SER A 211 10.39 -10.94 14.70
CA SER A 211 11.04 -12.22 14.41
C SER A 211 10.14 -13.25 13.72
N CYS A 212 8.81 -13.04 13.74
CA CYS A 212 7.89 -13.90 12.99
C CYS A 212 8.09 -13.81 11.47
N ILE A 213 8.64 -12.71 10.95
CA ILE A 213 9.01 -12.58 9.55
C ILE A 213 10.53 -12.75 9.43
N GLU A 214 10.98 -13.89 8.94
CA GLU A 214 12.39 -14.18 8.77
C GLU A 214 12.88 -13.83 7.36
N THR A 215 14.12 -13.32 7.27
CA THR A 215 14.83 -13.18 5.99
C THR A 215 15.53 -14.49 5.67
N VAL A 216 15.24 -15.04 4.50
CA VAL A 216 15.98 -16.15 3.93
C VAL A 216 16.98 -15.56 2.95
N PHE A 217 18.24 -15.45 3.37
CA PHE A 217 19.30 -14.76 2.61
C PHE A 217 19.41 -15.29 1.18
N GLY A 218 19.52 -14.36 0.22
CA GLY A 218 19.61 -14.69 -1.21
C GLY A 218 18.29 -15.15 -1.86
N VAL A 219 17.21 -15.37 -1.09
CA VAL A 219 15.94 -15.89 -1.58
C VAL A 219 14.79 -14.90 -1.37
N GLY A 220 14.46 -14.59 -0.12
CA GLY A 220 13.30 -13.76 0.19
C GLY A 220 12.89 -13.83 1.66
N TYR A 221 11.63 -14.12 1.93
CA TYR A 221 11.05 -14.04 3.26
C TYR A 221 10.17 -15.24 3.60
N ARG A 222 10.06 -15.53 4.91
CA ARG A 222 9.24 -16.58 5.47
C ARG A 222 8.55 -16.10 6.74
N TYR A 223 7.32 -16.51 6.94
CA TYR A 223 6.58 -16.28 8.19
C TYR A 223 6.61 -17.52 9.07
N LYS A 224 6.91 -17.34 10.33
CA LYS A 224 6.77 -18.36 11.36
C LYS A 224 5.72 -17.96 12.38
N GLU A 225 4.80 -18.85 12.65
CA GLU A 225 3.86 -18.63 13.74
C GLU A 225 4.61 -18.58 15.07
N LEU A 226 4.35 -17.52 15.82
CA LEU A 226 4.84 -17.42 17.20
C LEU A 226 3.90 -18.25 18.09
N LYS A 227 4.47 -19.21 18.78
CA LYS A 227 3.77 -19.97 19.81
C LYS A 227 3.80 -19.18 21.12
N PRO A 228 2.71 -19.21 21.91
CA PRO A 228 2.65 -18.59 23.23
C PRO A 228 3.69 -19.18 24.19
#